data_2792ffd0cc28c1719d3a6c3e6f98d754
#
_entry.id   2792ffd0cc28c1719d3a6c3e6f98d754
#
_cell.length_a   1.000
_cell.length_b   1.000
_cell.length_c   1.000
_cell.angle_alpha   90.00
_cell.angle_beta   90.00
_cell.angle_gamma   90.00
#
_symmetry.space_group_name_H-M   'P 1'
#
loop_
_entity.id
_entity.type
_entity.pdbx_description
1 polymer ?
#
loop_
_entity_poly.entity_id
_entity_poly.type
_entity_poly.pdbx_seq_one_letter_code
_entity_poly.pdbx_strand_id
1 'polypeptide(L)'
;MATRGARGYGQYGGAARALERVGDRWALLIVRDLLVGPRRYGDLKAGLPRIPTNILSDRLKELQEAGVLRRVPTVRGGYELTPLGRDLEPVITALERWGWSVLGAPGDDETVSADSLAFALRAAFRADAAAALPPTEYVLHVGPVSLSAIVVGRTLDVVPVGAGALPQPRRRSALEPVPSGVLELLVEPGALPGLLSGAPEGERGLTVVAGGDELLERFGTTFRIEPATPTTDAEGAVAA
;
A
#
# COMPACT_ATOMS: atom_id res chain seq x y z
N MET A 1 -32.26 -24.20 -1.80
CA MET A 1 -30.99 -23.48 -1.51
C MET A 1 -29.86 -24.25 -2.17
N ALA A 2 -29.41 -23.83 -3.33
CA ALA A 2 -28.32 -24.50 -4.01
C ALA A 2 -27.00 -24.13 -3.27
N THR A 3 -26.45 -25.06 -2.54
CA THR A 3 -25.07 -25.05 -2.05
C THR A 3 -24.18 -24.87 -3.27
N ARG A 4 -23.54 -23.70 -3.41
CA ARG A 4 -22.39 -23.53 -4.32
C ARG A 4 -21.38 -24.60 -3.93
N GLY A 5 -21.32 -25.68 -4.72
CA GLY A 5 -20.38 -26.77 -4.53
C GLY A 5 -19.00 -26.19 -4.33
N ALA A 6 -18.30 -26.68 -3.32
CA ALA A 6 -16.98 -26.27 -2.94
C ALA A 6 -16.06 -26.25 -4.17
N ARG A 7 -15.76 -25.07 -4.70
CA ARG A 7 -14.69 -24.85 -5.67
C ARG A 7 -13.35 -24.88 -4.92
N GLY A 8 -13.08 -26.03 -4.29
CA GLY A 8 -11.80 -26.25 -3.64
C GLY A 8 -10.80 -26.77 -4.66
N TYR A 9 -9.52 -26.50 -4.43
CA TYR A 9 -8.43 -27.03 -5.26
C TYR A 9 -8.24 -28.54 -5.10
N GLY A 10 -9.00 -29.20 -4.20
CA GLY A 10 -8.84 -30.62 -3.90
C GLY A 10 -7.49 -30.96 -3.23
N GLN A 11 -6.77 -29.95 -2.76
CA GLN A 11 -5.47 -30.10 -2.11
C GLN A 11 -5.59 -29.82 -0.59
N TYR A 12 -4.99 -30.71 0.19
CA TYR A 12 -4.82 -30.49 1.63
C TYR A 12 -3.49 -29.76 1.86
N GLY A 13 -3.55 -28.42 1.94
CA GLY A 13 -2.35 -27.59 2.12
C GLY A 13 -2.70 -26.14 2.46
N GLY A 14 -1.81 -25.45 3.19
CA GLY A 14 -2.02 -24.09 3.63
C GLY A 14 -2.23 -23.10 2.49
N ALA A 15 -1.42 -23.18 1.44
CA ALA A 15 -1.53 -22.30 0.29
C ALA A 15 -2.86 -22.49 -0.47
N ALA A 16 -3.27 -23.74 -0.72
CA ALA A 16 -4.55 -24.04 -1.36
C ALA A 16 -5.71 -23.48 -0.53
N ARG A 17 -5.68 -23.70 0.78
CA ARG A 17 -6.70 -23.21 1.69
C ARG A 17 -6.75 -21.67 1.80
N ALA A 18 -5.61 -21.00 1.71
CA ALA A 18 -5.53 -19.54 1.67
C ALA A 18 -6.12 -19.00 0.36
N LEU A 19 -5.73 -19.58 -0.79
CA LEU A 19 -6.24 -19.16 -2.10
C LEU A 19 -7.75 -19.41 -2.26
N GLU A 20 -8.31 -20.42 -1.62
CA GLU A 20 -9.77 -20.63 -1.57
C GLU A 20 -10.51 -19.46 -0.88
N ARG A 21 -9.84 -18.71 0.00
CA ARG A 21 -10.43 -17.61 0.78
C ARG A 21 -10.14 -16.23 0.19
N VAL A 22 -8.90 -16.03 -0.30
CA VAL A 22 -8.42 -14.71 -0.73
C VAL A 22 -7.82 -14.70 -2.14
N GLY A 23 -7.88 -15.82 -2.88
CA GLY A 23 -7.26 -15.95 -4.21
C GLY A 23 -8.01 -15.23 -5.34
N ASP A 24 -9.15 -14.58 -5.07
CA ASP A 24 -9.80 -13.74 -6.07
C ASP A 24 -8.97 -12.46 -6.30
N ARG A 25 -8.91 -12.01 -7.57
CA ARG A 25 -8.12 -10.86 -8.00
C ARG A 25 -8.38 -9.55 -7.21
N TRP A 26 -9.57 -9.38 -6.65
CA TRP A 26 -9.95 -8.20 -5.89
C TRP A 26 -9.77 -8.35 -4.39
N ALA A 27 -9.75 -9.58 -3.89
CA ALA A 27 -9.73 -9.85 -2.46
C ALA A 27 -8.48 -9.26 -1.79
N LEU A 28 -7.28 -9.51 -2.34
CA LEU A 28 -6.03 -8.98 -1.79
C LEU A 28 -5.94 -7.46 -1.91
N LEU A 29 -6.51 -6.85 -2.95
CA LEU A 29 -6.54 -5.38 -3.07
C LEU A 29 -7.47 -4.74 -2.03
N ILE A 30 -8.62 -5.37 -1.74
CA ILE A 30 -9.51 -4.94 -0.65
C ILE A 30 -8.80 -5.06 0.71
N VAL A 31 -8.09 -6.16 0.95
CA VAL A 31 -7.32 -6.35 2.18
C VAL A 31 -6.20 -5.31 2.29
N ARG A 32 -5.47 -5.02 1.20
CA ARG A 32 -4.46 -3.95 1.14
C ARG A 32 -5.02 -2.61 1.62
N ASP A 33 -6.16 -2.18 1.08
CA ASP A 33 -6.77 -0.90 1.43
C ASP A 33 -7.22 -0.88 2.90
N LEU A 34 -7.70 -2.02 3.42
CA LEU A 34 -8.10 -2.17 4.83
C LEU A 34 -6.90 -2.31 5.80
N LEU A 35 -5.70 -2.67 5.33
CA LEU A 35 -4.47 -2.63 6.12
C LEU A 35 -4.07 -1.19 6.46
N VAL A 36 -4.38 -0.23 5.59
CA VAL A 36 -4.17 1.20 5.87
C VAL A 36 -5.09 1.68 6.99
N GLY A 37 -6.32 1.15 7.08
CA GLY A 37 -7.30 1.46 8.12
C GLY A 37 -8.73 1.09 7.73
N PRO A 38 -9.70 1.25 8.63
CA PRO A 38 -11.10 1.01 8.34
C PRO A 38 -11.60 1.86 7.17
N ARG A 39 -12.41 1.26 6.27
CA ARG A 39 -12.96 1.93 5.08
C ARG A 39 -14.45 1.68 4.96
N ARG A 40 -15.19 2.69 4.47
CA ARG A 40 -16.57 2.51 4.05
C ARG A 40 -16.61 1.86 2.67
N TYR A 41 -17.77 1.36 2.29
CA TYR A 41 -17.99 0.82 0.95
C TYR A 41 -17.58 1.81 -0.16
N GLY A 42 -17.99 3.08 -0.01
CA GLY A 42 -17.67 4.13 -0.97
C GLY A 42 -16.16 4.40 -1.08
N ASP A 43 -15.44 4.32 0.04
CA ASP A 43 -14.00 4.53 0.08
C ASP A 43 -13.27 3.41 -0.68
N LEU A 44 -13.66 2.14 -0.44
CA LEU A 44 -13.13 0.99 -1.18
C LEU A 44 -13.45 1.07 -2.68
N LYS A 45 -14.67 1.52 -3.02
CA LYS A 45 -15.06 1.70 -4.43
C LYS A 45 -14.24 2.80 -5.11
N ALA A 46 -13.94 3.88 -4.40
CA ALA A 46 -13.09 4.97 -4.91
C ALA A 46 -11.62 4.53 -5.05
N GLY A 47 -11.09 3.76 -4.09
CA GLY A 47 -9.73 3.22 -4.13
C GLY A 47 -9.51 2.13 -5.19
N LEU A 48 -10.59 1.47 -5.62
CA LEU A 48 -10.60 0.39 -6.62
C LEU A 48 -11.52 0.75 -7.79
N PRO A 49 -11.17 1.74 -8.64
CA PRO A 49 -12.10 2.35 -9.59
C PRO A 49 -12.69 1.33 -10.59
N ARG A 50 -11.92 0.32 -11.00
CA ARG A 50 -12.35 -0.69 -11.98
C ARG A 50 -13.11 -1.89 -11.38
N ILE A 51 -13.28 -1.97 -10.04
CA ILE A 51 -14.08 -3.05 -9.46
C ILE A 51 -15.57 -2.83 -9.74
N PRO A 52 -16.31 -3.77 -10.34
CA PRO A 52 -17.76 -3.65 -10.48
C PRO A 52 -18.42 -3.63 -9.09
N THR A 53 -19.50 -2.85 -8.95
CA THR A 53 -20.21 -2.68 -7.67
C THR A 53 -20.73 -3.99 -7.08
N ASN A 54 -21.29 -4.87 -7.92
CA ASN A 54 -21.74 -6.19 -7.50
C ASN A 54 -20.58 -7.08 -7.03
N ILE A 55 -19.44 -7.03 -7.74
CA ILE A 55 -18.24 -7.81 -7.37
C ILE A 55 -17.68 -7.31 -6.04
N LEU A 56 -17.59 -5.99 -5.80
CA LEU A 56 -17.14 -5.47 -4.51
C LEU A 56 -18.06 -5.98 -3.38
N SER A 57 -19.37 -5.93 -3.57
CA SER A 57 -20.33 -6.41 -2.57
C SER A 57 -20.17 -7.91 -2.28
N ASP A 58 -19.99 -8.72 -3.34
CA ASP A 58 -19.79 -10.16 -3.21
C ASP A 58 -18.48 -10.48 -2.48
N ARG A 59 -17.37 -9.80 -2.86
CA ARG A 59 -16.05 -10.00 -2.21
C ARG A 59 -16.06 -9.60 -0.73
N LEU A 60 -16.69 -8.47 -0.40
CA LEU A 60 -16.82 -8.06 1.01
C LEU A 60 -17.60 -9.08 1.84
N LYS A 61 -18.67 -9.64 1.27
CA LYS A 61 -19.44 -10.70 1.92
C LYS A 61 -18.61 -11.98 2.11
N GLU A 62 -17.92 -12.44 1.06
CA GLU A 62 -17.10 -13.65 1.11
C GLU A 62 -15.92 -13.50 2.09
N LEU A 63 -15.24 -12.35 2.10
CA LEU A 63 -14.17 -12.06 3.05
C LEU A 63 -14.70 -12.00 4.50
N GLN A 64 -15.94 -11.52 4.69
CA GLN A 64 -16.58 -11.52 6.01
C GLN A 64 -16.94 -12.93 6.46
N GLU A 65 -17.48 -13.76 5.57
CA GLU A 65 -17.80 -15.18 5.83
C GLU A 65 -16.51 -16.00 6.10
N ALA A 66 -15.40 -15.63 5.44
CA ALA A 66 -14.08 -16.23 5.68
C ALA A 66 -13.42 -15.75 6.99
N GLY A 67 -14.02 -14.77 7.70
CA GLY A 67 -13.49 -14.22 8.93
C GLY A 67 -12.29 -13.27 8.75
N VAL A 68 -12.01 -12.84 7.52
CA VAL A 68 -10.89 -11.93 7.19
C VAL A 68 -11.21 -10.49 7.55
N LEU A 69 -12.44 -10.06 7.36
CA LEU A 69 -12.91 -8.72 7.73
C LEU A 69 -14.22 -8.78 8.52
N ARG A 70 -14.56 -7.65 9.14
CA ARG A 70 -15.83 -7.45 9.85
C ARG A 70 -16.40 -6.06 9.60
N ARG A 71 -17.69 -5.89 9.85
CA ARG A 71 -18.33 -4.57 9.87
C ARG A 71 -18.04 -3.84 11.17
N VAL A 72 -17.83 -2.52 11.06
CA VAL A 72 -17.58 -1.63 12.21
C VAL A 72 -18.75 -0.70 12.39
N PRO A 73 -19.50 -0.76 13.51
CA PRO A 73 -20.65 0.11 13.75
C PRO A 73 -20.26 1.60 13.83
N THR A 74 -19.08 1.89 14.38
CA THR A 74 -18.59 3.27 14.62
C THR A 74 -18.22 4.02 13.34
N VAL A 75 -17.97 3.32 12.23
CA VAL A 75 -17.62 3.90 10.92
C VAL A 75 -18.83 3.87 9.97
N ARG A 76 -20.06 4.08 10.46
CA ARG A 76 -21.30 4.11 9.66
C ARG A 76 -21.32 3.06 8.54
N GLY A 77 -21.23 1.77 8.91
CA GLY A 77 -21.23 0.67 7.96
C GLY A 77 -19.86 0.42 7.27
N GLY A 78 -18.77 0.84 7.89
CA GLY A 78 -17.41 0.56 7.43
C GLY A 78 -16.99 -0.90 7.66
N TYR A 79 -15.86 -1.23 7.08
CA TYR A 79 -15.21 -2.54 7.18
C TYR A 79 -13.82 -2.35 7.78
N GLU A 80 -13.39 -3.33 8.57
CA GLU A 80 -12.01 -3.42 9.07
C GLU A 80 -11.55 -4.87 9.04
N LEU A 81 -10.23 -5.07 9.06
CA LEU A 81 -9.64 -6.39 9.16
C LEU A 81 -9.80 -6.96 10.58
N THR A 82 -10.10 -8.24 10.64
CA THR A 82 -9.95 -9.03 11.87
C THR A 82 -8.45 -9.29 12.17
N PRO A 83 -8.07 -9.86 13.31
CA PRO A 83 -6.70 -10.35 13.52
C PRO A 83 -6.25 -11.28 12.38
N LEU A 84 -7.07 -12.26 11.98
CA LEU A 84 -6.80 -13.17 10.86
C LEU A 84 -6.56 -12.42 9.53
N GLY A 85 -7.31 -11.33 9.29
CA GLY A 85 -7.11 -10.51 8.10
C GLY A 85 -5.80 -9.72 8.14
N ARG A 86 -5.39 -9.24 9.32
CA ARG A 86 -4.10 -8.55 9.50
C ARG A 86 -2.90 -9.48 9.33
N ASP A 87 -3.06 -10.77 9.61
CA ASP A 87 -2.01 -11.77 9.38
C ASP A 87 -1.65 -11.93 7.88
N LEU A 88 -2.46 -11.35 6.96
CA LEU A 88 -2.13 -11.26 5.54
C LEU A 88 -1.15 -10.12 5.20
N GLU A 89 -0.86 -9.20 6.12
CA GLU A 89 0.03 -8.06 5.85
C GLU A 89 1.40 -8.47 5.29
N PRO A 90 2.12 -9.48 5.85
CA PRO A 90 3.38 -9.93 5.27
C PRO A 90 3.25 -10.47 3.84
N VAL A 91 2.14 -11.15 3.54
CA VAL A 91 1.87 -11.70 2.20
C VAL A 91 1.66 -10.57 1.19
N ILE A 92 0.83 -9.57 1.54
CA ILE A 92 0.55 -8.43 0.66
C ILE A 92 1.80 -7.55 0.51
N THR A 93 2.59 -7.37 1.58
CA THR A 93 3.86 -6.64 1.51
C THR A 93 4.86 -7.34 0.58
N ALA A 94 4.94 -8.67 0.63
CA ALA A 94 5.79 -9.42 -0.29
C ALA A 94 5.29 -9.31 -1.74
N LEU A 95 3.97 -9.36 -1.95
CA LEU A 95 3.36 -9.18 -3.26
C LEU A 95 3.59 -7.75 -3.80
N GLU A 96 3.47 -6.73 -2.95
CA GLU A 96 3.76 -5.33 -3.30
C GLU A 96 5.21 -5.21 -3.79
N ARG A 97 6.18 -5.68 -3.00
CA ARG A 97 7.60 -5.62 -3.37
C ARG A 97 7.91 -6.36 -4.66
N TRP A 98 7.34 -7.55 -4.84
CA TRP A 98 7.48 -8.28 -6.09
C TRP A 98 6.82 -7.54 -7.27
N GLY A 99 5.62 -6.97 -7.05
CA GLY A 99 4.90 -6.20 -8.05
C GLY A 99 5.71 -5.00 -8.58
N TRP A 100 6.48 -4.35 -7.72
CA TRP A 100 7.33 -3.22 -8.12
C TRP A 100 8.43 -3.63 -9.12
N SER A 101 8.89 -4.88 -9.11
CA SER A 101 9.88 -5.36 -10.10
C SER A 101 9.30 -5.55 -11.51
N VAL A 102 7.97 -5.60 -11.63
CA VAL A 102 7.23 -5.80 -12.89
C VAL A 102 6.25 -4.67 -13.21
N LEU A 103 6.33 -3.54 -12.46
CA LEU A 103 5.33 -2.48 -12.52
C LEU A 103 5.27 -1.80 -13.89
N GLY A 104 6.41 -1.52 -14.52
CA GLY A 104 6.49 -0.78 -15.78
C GLY A 104 6.06 0.68 -15.68
N ALA A 105 5.88 1.33 -16.82
CA ALA A 105 5.30 2.68 -16.89
C ALA A 105 3.78 2.62 -16.67
N PRO A 106 3.19 3.64 -16.02
CA PRO A 106 1.74 3.68 -15.83
C PRO A 106 1.00 3.78 -17.19
N GLY A 107 -0.07 3.01 -17.33
CA GLY A 107 -0.97 3.13 -18.47
C GLY A 107 -1.86 4.38 -18.36
N ASP A 108 -2.40 4.86 -19.49
CA ASP A 108 -3.21 6.09 -19.56
C ASP A 108 -4.44 6.08 -18.62
N ASP A 109 -4.99 4.91 -18.36
CA ASP A 109 -6.16 4.72 -17.49
C ASP A 109 -5.78 4.26 -16.07
N GLU A 110 -4.52 4.24 -15.71
CA GLU A 110 -4.06 3.84 -14.38
C GLU A 110 -3.92 5.05 -13.47
N THR A 111 -4.39 4.88 -12.23
CA THR A 111 -4.37 5.95 -11.24
C THR A 111 -3.78 5.44 -9.93
N VAL A 112 -3.05 6.32 -9.25
CA VAL A 112 -2.61 6.07 -7.89
C VAL A 112 -3.75 6.40 -6.93
N SER A 113 -4.09 5.48 -6.02
CA SER A 113 -5.03 5.76 -4.94
C SER A 113 -4.29 6.11 -3.65
N ALA A 114 -4.95 6.83 -2.74
CA ALA A 114 -4.34 7.17 -1.44
C ALA A 114 -3.95 5.91 -0.66
N ASP A 115 -4.78 4.86 -0.70
CA ASP A 115 -4.51 3.61 0.01
C ASP A 115 -3.38 2.81 -0.63
N SER A 116 -3.29 2.78 -1.98
CA SER A 116 -2.17 2.12 -2.66
C SER A 116 -0.84 2.82 -2.39
N LEU A 117 -0.80 4.15 -2.43
CA LEU A 117 0.41 4.92 -2.12
C LEU A 117 0.81 4.76 -0.64
N ALA A 118 -0.16 4.84 0.28
CA ALA A 118 0.10 4.65 1.70
C ALA A 118 0.66 3.24 1.99
N PHE A 119 0.15 2.22 1.31
CA PHE A 119 0.64 0.86 1.46
C PHE A 119 2.04 0.69 0.84
N ALA A 120 2.30 1.28 -0.34
CA ALA A 120 3.62 1.28 -0.96
C ALA A 120 4.69 1.91 -0.03
N LEU A 121 4.38 3.06 0.60
CA LEU A 121 5.27 3.67 1.58
C LEU A 121 5.53 2.76 2.79
N ARG A 122 4.51 2.04 3.29
CA ARG A 122 4.69 1.06 4.37
C ARG A 122 5.57 -0.12 3.93
N ALA A 123 5.36 -0.63 2.71
CA ALA A 123 6.17 -1.72 2.17
C ALA A 123 7.64 -1.31 1.92
N ALA A 124 7.86 -0.02 1.59
CA ALA A 124 9.17 0.56 1.38
C ALA A 124 9.88 0.95 2.70
N PHE A 125 9.15 1.10 3.80
CA PHE A 125 9.68 1.63 5.05
C PHE A 125 10.73 0.71 5.68
N ARG A 126 11.89 1.30 5.98
CA ARG A 126 13.04 0.64 6.58
C ARG A 126 13.19 1.09 8.03
N ALA A 127 12.47 0.43 8.94
CA ALA A 127 12.40 0.81 10.34
C ALA A 127 13.78 0.87 11.03
N ASP A 128 14.71 -0.03 10.67
CA ASP A 128 16.06 -0.05 11.25
C ASP A 128 16.90 1.12 10.76
N ALA A 129 16.81 1.48 9.48
CA ALA A 129 17.51 2.63 8.92
C ALA A 129 16.94 3.95 9.48
N ALA A 130 15.63 4.03 9.65
CA ALA A 130 14.96 5.20 10.20
C ALA A 130 15.24 5.44 11.68
N ALA A 131 15.57 4.38 12.46
CA ALA A 131 15.74 4.45 13.91
C ALA A 131 16.80 5.47 14.37
N ALA A 132 17.85 5.67 13.56
CA ALA A 132 18.95 6.58 13.85
C ALA A 132 18.75 8.01 13.28
N LEU A 133 17.66 8.22 12.53
CA LEU A 133 17.39 9.49 11.86
C LEU A 133 16.51 10.40 12.74
N PRO A 134 16.66 11.73 12.62
CA PRO A 134 15.76 12.66 13.29
C PRO A 134 14.31 12.48 12.84
N PRO A 135 13.32 12.78 13.71
CA PRO A 135 11.91 12.79 13.33
C PRO A 135 11.67 13.66 12.10
N THR A 136 11.07 13.09 11.05
CA THR A 136 10.91 13.78 9.77
C THR A 136 9.49 13.54 9.23
N GLU A 137 8.91 14.57 8.65
CA GLU A 137 7.66 14.50 7.89
C GLU A 137 7.97 14.55 6.39
N TYR A 138 7.40 13.64 5.65
CA TYR A 138 7.48 13.56 4.20
C TYR A 138 6.10 13.76 3.61
N VAL A 139 5.90 14.86 2.89
CA VAL A 139 4.64 15.16 2.20
C VAL A 139 4.83 14.83 0.73
N LEU A 140 4.02 13.91 0.21
CA LEU A 140 4.06 13.47 -1.19
C LEU A 140 2.77 13.85 -1.89
N HIS A 141 2.90 14.55 -3.00
CA HIS A 141 1.82 14.84 -3.94
C HIS A 141 2.04 14.02 -5.20
N VAL A 142 1.17 13.02 -5.44
CA VAL A 142 1.27 12.09 -6.57
C VAL A 142 -0.02 12.16 -7.39
N GLY A 143 0.00 12.87 -8.49
CA GLY A 143 -1.22 13.17 -9.26
C GLY A 143 -2.25 13.86 -8.35
N PRO A 144 -3.49 13.31 -8.22
CA PRO A 144 -4.52 13.90 -7.36
C PRO A 144 -4.40 13.53 -5.87
N VAL A 145 -3.42 12.70 -5.51
CA VAL A 145 -3.26 12.15 -4.15
C VAL A 145 -2.19 12.91 -3.40
N SER A 146 -2.48 13.29 -2.16
CA SER A 146 -1.51 13.86 -1.23
C SER A 146 -1.48 13.07 0.07
N LEU A 147 -0.30 12.70 0.52
CA LEU A 147 -0.07 12.00 1.78
C LEU A 147 1.00 12.70 2.61
N SER A 148 0.85 12.66 3.93
CA SER A 148 1.90 12.96 4.89
C SER A 148 2.36 11.65 5.54
N ALA A 149 3.65 11.37 5.48
CA ALA A 149 4.31 10.24 6.11
C ALA A 149 5.23 10.77 7.22
N ILE A 150 4.84 10.55 8.47
CA ILE A 150 5.60 10.99 9.65
C ILE A 150 6.40 9.82 10.18
N VAL A 151 7.71 10.00 10.23
CA VAL A 151 8.66 8.99 10.72
C VAL A 151 9.27 9.46 12.03
N VAL A 152 9.14 8.62 13.06
CA VAL A 152 9.74 8.84 14.37
C VAL A 152 10.40 7.55 14.85
N GLY A 153 11.72 7.51 14.85
CA GLY A 153 12.46 6.30 15.16
C GLY A 153 12.06 5.15 14.23
N ARG A 154 11.56 4.06 14.80
CA ARG A 154 11.13 2.85 14.04
C ARG A 154 9.67 2.88 13.61
N THR A 155 8.97 3.98 13.79
CA THR A 155 7.53 4.07 13.52
C THR A 155 7.26 4.96 12.30
N LEU A 156 6.34 4.52 11.46
CA LEU A 156 5.82 5.24 10.32
C LEU A 156 4.31 5.46 10.49
N ASP A 157 3.92 6.71 10.35
CA ASP A 157 2.53 7.12 10.29
C ASP A 157 2.21 7.75 8.93
N VAL A 158 1.26 7.19 8.19
CA VAL A 158 0.85 7.72 6.89
C VAL A 158 -0.60 8.17 6.95
N VAL A 159 -0.84 9.44 6.64
CA VAL A 159 -2.17 10.05 6.64
C VAL A 159 -2.43 10.79 5.32
N PRO A 160 -3.63 10.67 4.75
CA PRO A 160 -4.04 11.49 3.62
C PRO A 160 -4.11 12.97 4.01
N VAL A 161 -3.68 13.85 3.09
CA VAL A 161 -3.72 15.31 3.25
C VAL A 161 -4.59 15.91 2.16
N GLY A 162 -5.32 16.99 2.46
CA GLY A 162 -6.10 17.74 1.47
C GLY A 162 -7.62 17.53 1.52
N ALA A 163 -8.33 18.20 0.60
CA ALA A 163 -9.76 18.11 0.47
C ALA A 163 -10.19 16.71 0.02
N GLY A 164 -10.99 16.00 0.82
CA GLY A 164 -11.39 14.62 0.57
C GLY A 164 -10.57 13.58 1.33
N ALA A 165 -9.54 13.99 2.07
CA ALA A 165 -8.84 13.10 2.99
C ALA A 165 -9.84 12.53 4.01
N LEU A 166 -9.89 11.19 4.11
CA LEU A 166 -10.74 10.54 5.09
C LEU A 166 -10.20 10.85 6.49
N PRO A 167 -11.07 11.29 7.44
CA PRO A 167 -10.63 11.51 8.80
C PRO A 167 -10.10 10.20 9.37
N GLN A 168 -8.81 10.13 9.60
CA GLN A 168 -8.23 9.05 10.37
C GLN A 168 -8.53 9.33 11.84
N PRO A 169 -9.07 8.37 12.61
CA PRO A 169 -9.27 8.56 14.03
C PRO A 169 -7.90 8.47 14.72
N ARG A 170 -7.14 9.55 14.67
CA ARG A 170 -5.91 9.68 15.43
C ARG A 170 -6.03 10.73 16.51
N ARG A 171 -5.83 10.30 17.73
CA ARG A 171 -5.36 11.18 18.79
C ARG A 171 -3.84 11.32 18.57
N ARG A 172 -3.37 12.42 17.97
CA ARG A 172 -2.00 12.86 18.22
C ARG A 172 -1.82 12.92 19.73
N SER A 173 -0.98 12.06 20.27
CA SER A 173 -0.57 12.21 21.64
C SER A 173 0.20 13.52 21.74
N ALA A 174 -0.12 14.34 22.74
CA ALA A 174 0.65 15.58 23.01
C ALA A 174 2.13 15.31 23.37
N LEU A 175 2.55 14.04 23.39
CA LEU A 175 3.89 13.54 23.68
C LEU A 175 4.63 13.07 22.43
N GLU A 176 4.03 13.13 21.22
CA GLU A 176 4.75 12.77 19.99
C GLU A 176 5.75 13.87 19.63
N PRO A 177 7.02 13.49 19.33
CA PRO A 177 8.03 14.47 18.90
C PRO A 177 7.54 15.22 17.64
N VAL A 178 7.70 16.53 17.66
CA VAL A 178 7.47 17.36 16.48
C VAL A 178 8.53 17.02 15.45
N PRO A 179 8.20 16.79 14.16
CA PRO A 179 9.19 16.59 13.12
C PRO A 179 10.22 17.72 13.11
N SER A 180 11.50 17.37 13.04
CA SER A 180 12.62 18.34 12.98
C SER A 180 12.89 18.81 11.54
N GLY A 181 12.26 18.18 10.55
CA GLY A 181 12.36 18.53 9.14
C GLY A 181 11.10 18.11 8.38
N VAL A 182 10.78 18.85 7.34
CA VAL A 182 9.70 18.57 6.41
C VAL A 182 10.26 18.53 5.00
N LEU A 183 10.06 17.42 4.30
CA LEU A 183 10.31 17.30 2.87
C LEU A 183 8.98 17.24 2.15
N GLU A 184 8.77 18.14 1.19
CA GLU A 184 7.55 18.14 0.36
C GLU A 184 7.94 17.91 -1.10
N LEU A 185 7.34 16.87 -1.69
CA LEU A 185 7.64 16.40 -3.03
C LEU A 185 6.39 16.42 -3.91
N LEU A 186 6.55 16.95 -5.12
CA LEU A 186 5.60 16.74 -6.21
C LEU A 186 6.16 15.64 -7.11
N VAL A 187 5.41 14.56 -7.28
CA VAL A 187 5.86 13.33 -7.94
C VAL A 187 4.87 12.93 -9.04
N GLU A 188 5.34 12.81 -10.26
CA GLU A 188 4.55 12.18 -11.31
C GLU A 188 4.43 10.67 -11.03
N PRO A 189 3.27 10.02 -11.32
CA PRO A 189 3.11 8.60 -11.04
C PRO A 189 4.23 7.72 -11.62
N GLY A 190 4.74 8.05 -12.79
CA GLY A 190 5.85 7.34 -13.44
C GLY A 190 7.21 7.49 -12.75
N ALA A 191 7.40 8.49 -11.89
CA ALA A 191 8.64 8.70 -11.12
C ALA A 191 8.64 7.96 -9.77
N LEU A 192 7.49 7.42 -9.32
CA LEU A 192 7.41 6.66 -8.07
C LEU A 192 8.39 5.48 -8.00
N PRO A 193 8.57 4.66 -9.05
CA PRO A 193 9.53 3.55 -9.01
C PRO A 193 10.95 4.01 -8.69
N GLY A 194 11.44 5.05 -9.34
CA GLY A 194 12.76 5.62 -9.04
C GLY A 194 12.86 6.15 -7.62
N LEU A 195 11.86 6.94 -7.19
CA LEU A 195 11.81 7.49 -5.85
C LEU A 195 11.86 6.37 -4.76
N LEU A 196 11.08 5.30 -4.93
CA LEU A 196 11.01 4.21 -3.95
C LEU A 196 12.08 3.13 -4.15
N SER A 197 12.86 3.15 -5.24
CA SER A 197 14.04 2.29 -5.39
C SER A 197 15.30 2.86 -4.73
N GLY A 198 15.22 4.10 -4.23
CA GLY A 198 16.33 4.80 -3.59
C GLY A 198 17.28 5.50 -4.57
N ALA A 199 16.85 5.76 -5.79
CA ALA A 199 17.54 6.53 -6.81
C ALA A 199 16.70 7.75 -7.26
N PRO A 200 16.34 8.66 -6.33
CA PRO A 200 15.49 9.81 -6.67
C PRO A 200 16.19 10.89 -7.48
N GLU A 201 17.53 10.86 -7.53
CA GLU A 201 18.30 11.89 -8.23
C GLU A 201 18.22 11.71 -9.76
N GLY A 202 17.87 12.79 -10.45
CA GLY A 202 17.77 12.82 -11.91
C GLY A 202 16.47 12.22 -12.49
N GLU A 203 15.53 11.80 -11.66
CA GLU A 203 14.22 11.33 -12.11
C GLU A 203 13.40 12.47 -12.71
N ARG A 204 13.00 12.30 -13.97
CA ARG A 204 12.03 13.20 -14.59
C ARG A 204 10.68 13.03 -13.89
N GLY A 205 10.04 14.14 -13.54
CA GLY A 205 8.73 14.13 -12.86
C GLY A 205 8.83 14.10 -11.32
N LEU A 206 10.01 14.39 -10.75
CA LEU A 206 10.20 14.67 -9.33
C LEU A 206 10.58 16.13 -9.12
N THR A 207 9.84 16.84 -8.24
CA THR A 207 10.12 18.22 -7.87
C THR A 207 10.12 18.36 -6.36
N VAL A 208 11.18 18.89 -5.79
CA VAL A 208 11.27 19.25 -4.37
C VAL A 208 10.57 20.62 -4.19
N VAL A 209 9.45 20.63 -3.47
CA VAL A 209 8.65 21.84 -3.17
C VAL A 209 9.20 22.53 -1.93
N ALA A 210 9.50 21.74 -0.90
CA ALA A 210 10.12 22.21 0.34
C ALA A 210 11.06 21.16 0.91
N GLY A 211 12.06 21.62 1.68
CA GLY A 211 13.16 20.78 2.15
C GLY A 211 14.41 20.98 1.28
N GLY A 212 15.41 20.19 1.48
CA GLY A 212 16.67 20.25 0.73
C GLY A 212 17.18 18.84 0.43
N ASP A 213 18.33 18.79 -0.26
CA ASP A 213 18.95 17.54 -0.71
C ASP A 213 19.20 16.56 0.45
N GLU A 214 19.58 17.06 1.64
CA GLU A 214 19.74 16.23 2.84
C GLU A 214 18.48 15.48 3.22
N LEU A 215 17.30 16.13 3.13
CA LEU A 215 16.02 15.48 3.43
C LEU A 215 15.60 14.50 2.33
N LEU A 216 15.98 14.77 1.08
CA LEU A 216 15.76 13.86 -0.04
C LEU A 216 16.62 12.59 0.09
N GLU A 217 17.90 12.72 0.43
CA GLU A 217 18.78 11.59 0.74
C GLU A 217 18.24 10.77 1.94
N ARG A 218 17.74 11.49 2.97
CA ARG A 218 17.12 10.87 4.13
C ARG A 218 15.85 10.10 3.74
N PHE A 219 15.05 10.61 2.80
CA PHE A 219 13.90 9.89 2.25
C PHE A 219 14.36 8.58 1.62
N GLY A 220 15.36 8.60 0.73
CA GLY A 220 15.89 7.38 0.08
C GLY A 220 16.50 6.38 1.05
N THR A 221 17.01 6.84 2.21
CA THR A 221 17.48 5.96 3.30
C THR A 221 16.30 5.31 4.06
N THR A 222 15.24 6.09 4.27
CA THR A 222 14.05 5.69 5.06
C THR A 222 13.12 4.78 4.29
N PHE A 223 12.92 5.07 2.99
CA PHE A 223 12.00 4.34 2.12
C PHE A 223 12.75 3.72 0.95
N ARG A 224 12.69 2.39 0.85
CA ARG A 224 13.29 1.68 -0.27
C ARG A 224 12.58 0.35 -0.51
N ILE A 225 12.13 0.14 -1.72
CA ILE A 225 11.72 -1.16 -2.23
C ILE A 225 12.89 -1.70 -3.06
N GLU A 226 13.52 -2.76 -2.57
CA GLU A 226 14.54 -3.46 -3.36
C GLU A 226 13.78 -4.33 -4.38
N PRO A 227 13.91 -4.05 -5.68
CA PRO A 227 13.32 -4.93 -6.69
C PRO A 227 13.92 -6.32 -6.55
N ALA A 228 13.10 -7.36 -6.74
CA ALA A 228 13.62 -8.72 -6.84
C ALA A 228 14.67 -8.72 -7.96
N THR A 229 15.90 -9.11 -7.63
CA THR A 229 17.00 -9.17 -8.61
C THR A 229 16.54 -10.07 -9.75
N PRO A 230 16.46 -9.61 -11.02
CA PRO A 230 16.17 -10.50 -12.11
C PRO A 230 17.29 -11.53 -12.15
N THR A 231 16.94 -12.80 -11.98
CA THR A 231 17.89 -13.90 -12.15
C THR A 231 18.31 -13.86 -13.63
N THR A 232 19.57 -13.51 -13.90
CA THR A 232 20.16 -13.39 -15.24
C THR A 232 20.39 -14.79 -15.87
N ASP A 233 19.48 -15.72 -15.70
CA ASP A 233 19.61 -17.10 -16.19
C ASP A 233 18.71 -17.40 -17.41
N ALA A 234 18.22 -16.39 -18.14
CA ALA A 234 17.32 -16.59 -19.29
C ALA A 234 18.01 -16.46 -20.67
N GLU A 235 19.34 -16.37 -20.76
CA GLU A 235 20.03 -16.28 -22.06
C GLU A 235 20.71 -17.61 -22.52
N GLY A 236 20.29 -18.78 -22.01
CA GLY A 236 20.95 -20.06 -22.30
C GLY A 236 20.09 -21.17 -22.86
N ALA A 237 18.81 -20.99 -23.18
CA ALA A 237 17.96 -22.13 -23.56
C ALA A 237 17.04 -21.87 -24.78
N VAL A 238 17.63 -21.39 -25.89
CA VAL A 238 17.00 -21.54 -27.24
C VAL A 238 18.12 -21.81 -28.26
N ALA A 239 18.66 -23.01 -28.25
CA ALA A 239 19.33 -23.62 -29.40
C ALA A 239 19.61 -25.10 -29.09
N ALA A 240 18.64 -25.97 -29.31
CA ALA A 240 18.85 -27.39 -29.75
C ALA A 240 17.50 -27.96 -30.21
#